data_0a4b71ee6aedaee15c5d448e2c699d45
#
_entry.id   0a4b71ee6aedaee15c5d448e2c699d45
#
_cell.length_a   1.000
_cell.length_b   1.000
_cell.length_c   1.000
_cell.angle_alpha   90.00
_cell.angle_beta   90.00
_cell.angle_gamma   90.00
#
_symmetry.space_group_name_H-M   'P 1'
#
loop_
_entity.id
_entity.type
_entity.pdbx_description
1 polymer ?
#
loop_
_entity_poly.entity_id
_entity_poly.type
_entity_poly.pdbx_seq_one_letter_code
_entity_poly.pdbx_strand_id
1 'polypeptide(L)'
;MIDTEISIEEVTKKVVRRECGAVTTFIGTVREFTKGRRTLYLEYVAYKTMAEKMLQKIGSEVKEKWPGTHVAITHRIGTLQISDIAVVVAVSTPHRKEAYEANEYIMERIKKIVPIWKKEFWEDGDSWIGDQLEKTPYPAGEPGKEL
;
A
#
# COMPACT_ATOMS: atom_id res chain seq x y z
N MET A 1 8.07 1.73 5.02
CA MET A 1 8.58 1.09 3.78
C MET A 1 9.66 0.08 4.14
N ILE A 2 9.44 -1.17 3.82
CA ILE A 2 10.39 -2.26 4.09
C ILE A 2 10.63 -3.09 2.83
N ASP A 3 11.75 -3.83 2.81
CA ASP A 3 12.11 -4.71 1.68
C ASP A 3 12.06 -6.20 2.02
N THR A 4 11.46 -6.53 3.16
CA THR A 4 11.29 -7.88 3.67
C THR A 4 9.82 -8.21 3.85
N GLU A 5 9.49 -9.46 4.19
CA GLU A 5 8.10 -9.87 4.46
C GLU A 5 7.45 -9.01 5.55
N ILE A 6 6.19 -8.65 5.30
CA ILE A 6 5.39 -7.88 6.26
C ILE A 6 4.71 -8.86 7.23
N SER A 7 4.88 -8.63 8.52
CA SER A 7 4.13 -9.36 9.54
C SER A 7 2.80 -8.65 9.82
N ILE A 8 1.70 -9.30 9.44
CA ILE A 8 0.34 -8.79 9.70
C ILE A 8 0.14 -8.56 11.20
N GLU A 9 0.60 -9.50 12.02
CA GLU A 9 0.47 -9.43 13.46
C GLU A 9 1.18 -8.20 14.04
N GLU A 10 2.40 -7.94 13.62
CA GLU A 10 3.17 -6.80 14.11
C GLU A 10 2.52 -5.46 13.74
N VAL A 11 2.01 -5.34 12.53
CA VAL A 11 1.33 -4.12 12.07
C VAL A 11 0.03 -3.93 12.86
N THR A 12 -0.77 -4.98 12.99
CA THR A 12 -2.05 -4.94 13.70
C THR A 12 -1.88 -4.60 15.19
N LYS A 13 -0.88 -5.16 15.83
CA LYS A 13 -0.56 -4.88 17.23
C LYS A 13 -0.35 -3.40 17.52
N LYS A 14 0.20 -2.65 16.57
CA LYS A 14 0.51 -1.22 16.76
C LYS A 14 -0.72 -0.37 16.98
N VAL A 15 -1.90 -0.82 16.57
CA VAL A 15 -3.13 -0.03 16.67
C VAL A 15 -4.09 -0.52 17.73
N VAL A 16 -3.83 -1.66 18.37
CA VAL A 16 -4.71 -2.17 19.42
C VAL A 16 -4.66 -1.23 20.62
N ARG A 17 -5.83 -0.74 21.04
CA ARG A 17 -5.99 0.19 22.17
C ARG A 17 -7.18 -0.21 23.02
N ARG A 18 -7.10 0.09 24.32
CA ARG A 18 -8.16 -0.23 25.28
C ARG A 18 -9.47 0.48 24.95
N GLU A 19 -9.39 1.69 24.44
CA GLU A 19 -10.53 2.52 24.08
C GLU A 19 -11.12 2.21 22.70
N CYS A 20 -10.47 1.37 21.91
CA CYS A 20 -10.91 1.02 20.57
C CYS A 20 -11.48 -0.39 20.53
N GLY A 21 -12.76 -0.48 20.17
CA GLY A 21 -13.47 -1.76 20.03
C GLY A 21 -13.42 -2.36 18.63
N ALA A 22 -12.87 -1.64 17.63
CA ALA A 22 -12.81 -2.10 16.26
C ALA A 22 -11.40 -1.97 15.70
N VAL A 23 -10.92 -3.03 15.07
CA VAL A 23 -9.68 -3.04 14.30
C VAL A 23 -9.98 -3.58 12.93
N THR A 24 -9.64 -2.82 11.88
CA THR A 24 -9.72 -3.31 10.51
C THR A 24 -8.33 -3.42 9.94
N THR A 25 -8.08 -4.45 9.15
CA THR A 25 -6.80 -4.66 8.50
C THR A 25 -7.03 -4.93 7.02
N PHE A 26 -6.49 -4.07 6.17
CA PHE A 26 -6.43 -4.33 4.75
C PHE A 26 -5.10 -4.97 4.42
N ILE A 27 -5.13 -6.07 3.69
CA ILE A 27 -3.96 -6.79 3.23
C ILE A 27 -3.98 -6.82 1.72
N GLY A 28 -3.06 -6.11 1.08
CA GLY A 28 -2.90 -6.15 -0.37
C GLY A 28 -1.87 -7.20 -0.76
N THR A 29 -2.25 -8.10 -1.65
CA THR A 29 -1.38 -9.18 -2.13
C THR A 29 -1.14 -9.08 -3.63
N VAL A 30 -0.11 -9.73 -4.11
CA VAL A 30 0.22 -9.78 -5.53
C VAL A 30 -0.65 -10.81 -6.22
N ARG A 31 -1.48 -10.38 -7.18
CA ARG A 31 -2.35 -11.28 -7.94
C ARG A 31 -1.66 -11.82 -9.18
N GLU A 32 -2.01 -13.04 -9.57
CA GLU A 32 -1.41 -13.73 -10.72
C GLU A 32 -1.91 -13.18 -12.05
N PHE A 33 -3.19 -12.89 -12.17
CA PHE A 33 -3.77 -12.45 -13.45
C PHE A 33 -4.25 -11.01 -13.40
N THR A 34 -3.88 -10.22 -14.42
CA THR A 34 -4.34 -8.84 -14.60
C THR A 34 -4.71 -8.65 -16.07
N LYS A 35 -5.99 -8.33 -16.34
CA LYS A 35 -6.49 -8.09 -17.70
C LYS A 35 -6.15 -9.23 -18.67
N GLY A 36 -6.25 -10.47 -18.20
CA GLY A 36 -5.97 -11.66 -19.00
C GLY A 36 -4.51 -12.02 -19.16
N ARG A 37 -3.60 -11.23 -18.61
CA ARG A 37 -2.16 -11.51 -18.63
C ARG A 37 -1.72 -12.14 -17.33
N ARG A 38 -0.88 -13.14 -17.41
CA ARG A 38 -0.30 -13.78 -16.25
C ARG A 38 0.97 -13.07 -15.83
N THR A 39 0.98 -12.61 -14.59
CA THR A 39 2.16 -12.01 -13.94
C THR A 39 3.01 -13.11 -13.33
N LEU A 40 4.31 -13.10 -13.62
CA LEU A 40 5.26 -14.02 -13.02
C LEU A 40 5.75 -13.51 -11.67
N TYR A 41 6.09 -12.22 -11.62
CA TYR A 41 6.48 -11.51 -10.41
C TYR A 41 6.40 -10.01 -10.68
N LEU A 42 6.51 -9.21 -9.64
CA LEU A 42 6.58 -7.77 -9.79
C LEU A 42 7.66 -7.16 -8.90
N GLU A 43 7.98 -5.92 -9.18
CA GLU A 43 8.90 -5.13 -8.38
C GLU A 43 8.22 -3.80 -8.03
N TYR A 44 8.17 -3.50 -6.73
CA TYR A 44 7.76 -2.18 -6.25
C TYR A 44 8.99 -1.33 -6.01
N VAL A 45 8.97 -0.11 -6.55
CA VAL A 45 10.00 0.89 -6.37
C VAL A 45 9.37 2.14 -5.78
N ALA A 46 10.09 2.82 -4.90
CA ALA A 46 9.56 4.01 -4.25
C ALA A 46 10.67 5.03 -4.00
N TYR A 47 10.28 6.31 -3.98
CA TYR A 47 11.10 7.35 -3.37
C TYR A 47 10.90 7.25 -1.86
N LYS A 48 11.72 6.43 -1.20
CA LYS A 48 11.49 5.98 0.18
C LYS A 48 11.22 7.10 1.18
N THR A 49 12.06 8.13 1.21
CA THR A 49 11.91 9.26 2.15
C THR A 49 10.61 10.01 1.92
N MET A 50 10.29 10.33 0.67
CA MET A 50 9.06 11.02 0.32
C MET A 50 7.84 10.12 0.55
N ALA A 51 7.95 8.83 0.24
CA ALA A 51 6.87 7.88 0.47
C ALA A 51 6.52 7.81 1.95
N GLU A 52 7.51 7.70 2.82
CA GLU A 52 7.30 7.66 4.27
C GLU A 52 6.66 8.95 4.80
N LYS A 53 7.07 10.12 4.28
CA LYS A 53 6.45 11.39 4.63
C LYS A 53 4.97 11.44 4.20
N MET A 54 4.66 10.93 3.01
CA MET A 54 3.28 10.89 2.53
C MET A 54 2.43 9.92 3.35
N LEU A 55 2.97 8.80 3.77
CA LEU A 55 2.26 7.87 4.66
C LEU A 55 1.96 8.53 6.01
N GLN A 56 2.90 9.28 6.57
CA GLN A 56 2.68 10.04 7.79
C GLN A 56 1.62 11.11 7.61
N LYS A 57 1.63 11.80 6.47
CA LYS A 57 0.60 12.78 6.13
C LYS A 57 -0.79 12.16 6.09
N ILE A 58 -0.92 11.00 5.46
CA ILE A 58 -2.19 10.28 5.40
C ILE A 58 -2.67 9.92 6.81
N GLY A 59 -1.78 9.43 7.66
CA GLY A 59 -2.10 9.15 9.07
C GLY A 59 -2.63 10.37 9.80
N SER A 60 -2.04 11.53 9.57
CA SER A 60 -2.49 12.80 10.15
C SER A 60 -3.86 13.22 9.63
N GLU A 61 -4.10 13.06 8.33
CA GLU A 61 -5.40 13.34 7.71
C GLU A 61 -6.51 12.48 8.34
N VAL A 62 -6.22 11.21 8.58
CA VAL A 62 -7.17 10.28 9.18
C VAL A 62 -7.52 10.68 10.61
N LYS A 63 -6.53 11.06 11.40
CA LYS A 63 -6.75 11.50 12.78
C LYS A 63 -7.60 12.78 12.86
N GLU A 64 -7.46 13.65 11.88
CA GLU A 64 -8.26 14.86 11.77
C GLU A 64 -9.71 14.55 11.40
N LYS A 65 -9.92 13.67 10.41
CA LYS A 65 -11.25 13.30 9.92
C LYS A 65 -12.02 12.42 10.90
N TRP A 66 -11.33 11.53 11.56
CA TRP A 66 -11.91 10.55 12.51
C TRP A 66 -11.13 10.60 13.82
N PRO A 67 -11.42 11.56 14.71
CA PRO A 67 -10.73 11.62 16.00
C PRO A 67 -10.83 10.32 16.80
N GLY A 68 -9.77 9.95 17.48
CA GLY A 68 -9.71 8.69 18.22
C GLY A 68 -9.27 7.49 17.40
N THR A 69 -8.80 7.73 16.17
CA THR A 69 -8.33 6.68 15.26
C THR A 69 -6.81 6.50 15.37
N HIS A 70 -6.38 5.25 15.36
CA HIS A 70 -4.96 4.88 15.31
C HIS A 70 -4.67 4.15 14.00
N VAL A 71 -3.54 4.47 13.38
CA VAL A 71 -3.19 3.97 12.04
C VAL A 71 -1.78 3.40 12.06
N ALA A 72 -1.60 2.25 11.42
CA ALA A 72 -0.28 1.70 11.11
C ALA A 72 -0.28 1.21 9.66
N ILE A 73 0.71 1.64 8.90
CA ILE A 73 0.83 1.30 7.47
C ILE A 73 2.23 0.78 7.22
N THR A 74 2.32 -0.40 6.58
CA THR A 74 3.59 -0.94 6.11
C THR A 74 3.44 -1.33 4.65
N HIS A 75 4.30 -0.82 3.79
CA HIS A 75 4.36 -1.18 2.38
C HIS A 75 5.72 -1.83 2.09
N ARG A 76 5.69 -2.94 1.35
CA ARG A 76 6.90 -3.64 0.92
C ARG A 76 7.36 -3.13 -0.44
N ILE A 77 8.66 -2.94 -0.59
CA ILE A 77 9.33 -2.60 -1.85
C ILE A 77 10.26 -3.73 -2.24
N GLY A 78 10.74 -3.71 -3.49
CA GLY A 78 11.58 -4.76 -4.05
C GLY A 78 10.76 -5.80 -4.80
N THR A 79 11.34 -6.94 -5.03
CA THR A 79 10.72 -8.03 -5.81
C THR A 79 9.76 -8.83 -4.96
N LEU A 80 8.52 -8.97 -5.45
CA LEU A 80 7.46 -9.75 -4.80
C LEU A 80 6.98 -10.85 -5.74
N GLN A 81 6.71 -12.01 -5.16
CA GLN A 81 6.15 -13.16 -5.86
C GLN A 81 4.62 -13.13 -5.76
N ILE A 82 3.97 -13.96 -6.56
CA ILE A 82 2.51 -14.12 -6.51
C ILE A 82 2.08 -14.49 -5.08
N SER A 83 1.03 -13.85 -4.60
CA SER A 83 0.47 -14.01 -3.26
C SER A 83 1.28 -13.38 -2.12
N ASP A 84 2.46 -12.81 -2.41
CA ASP A 84 3.18 -12.05 -1.40
C ASP A 84 2.39 -10.84 -0.95
N ILE A 85 2.56 -10.46 0.31
CA ILE A 85 1.90 -9.29 0.89
C ILE A 85 2.68 -8.04 0.50
N ALA A 86 2.01 -7.13 -0.21
CA ALA A 86 2.60 -5.87 -0.66
C ALA A 86 2.36 -4.73 0.34
N VAL A 87 1.21 -4.71 0.99
CA VAL A 87 0.83 -3.63 1.90
C VAL A 87 -0.10 -4.17 2.98
N VAL A 88 0.08 -3.64 4.20
CA VAL A 88 -0.83 -3.88 5.31
C VAL A 88 -1.21 -2.52 5.90
N VAL A 89 -2.51 -2.27 6.00
CA VAL A 89 -3.05 -1.05 6.63
C VAL A 89 -3.94 -1.48 7.79
N ALA A 90 -3.51 -1.18 8.99
CA ALA A 90 -4.27 -1.46 10.20
C ALA A 90 -4.83 -0.16 10.78
N VAL A 91 -6.09 -0.19 11.14
CA VAL A 91 -6.81 0.96 11.71
C VAL A 91 -7.61 0.50 12.91
N SER A 92 -7.53 1.24 14.01
CA SER A 92 -8.41 1.02 15.15
C SER A 92 -9.22 2.27 15.46
N THR A 93 -10.47 2.06 15.80
CA THR A 93 -11.42 3.12 16.20
C THR A 93 -12.31 2.62 17.32
N PRO A 94 -12.97 3.53 18.09
CA PRO A 94 -13.93 3.10 19.11
C PRO A 94 -15.04 2.20 18.54
N HIS A 95 -15.57 2.54 17.35
CA HIS A 95 -16.64 1.79 16.71
C HIS A 95 -16.27 1.44 15.26
N ARG A 96 -16.82 0.34 14.72
CA ARG A 96 -16.42 -0.26 13.45
C ARG A 96 -16.62 0.61 12.19
N LYS A 97 -17.63 1.45 12.18
CA LYS A 97 -17.95 2.25 10.98
C LYS A 97 -16.78 3.11 10.54
N GLU A 98 -16.20 3.83 11.46
CA GLU A 98 -15.07 4.72 11.21
C GLU A 98 -13.83 3.92 10.80
N ALA A 99 -13.66 2.71 11.33
CA ALA A 99 -12.54 1.85 10.96
C ALA A 99 -12.62 1.43 9.49
N TYR A 100 -13.79 1.07 9.00
CA TYR A 100 -13.98 0.74 7.58
C TYR A 100 -13.74 1.97 6.70
N GLU A 101 -14.34 3.10 7.05
CA GLU A 101 -14.20 4.34 6.28
C GLU A 101 -12.77 4.82 6.22
N ALA A 102 -12.08 4.82 7.34
CA ALA A 102 -10.69 5.26 7.42
C ALA A 102 -9.76 4.34 6.64
N ASN A 103 -9.98 3.04 6.70
CA ASN A 103 -9.14 2.08 5.96
C ASN A 103 -9.29 2.27 4.46
N GLU A 104 -10.52 2.42 3.96
CA GLU A 104 -10.78 2.73 2.56
C GLU A 104 -10.12 4.04 2.13
N TYR A 105 -10.28 5.10 2.93
CA TYR A 105 -9.66 6.38 2.68
C TYR A 105 -8.14 6.28 2.56
N ILE A 106 -7.51 5.55 3.46
CA ILE A 106 -6.05 5.37 3.46
C ILE A 106 -5.59 4.74 2.15
N MET A 107 -6.22 3.66 1.72
CA MET A 107 -5.84 2.99 0.49
C MET A 107 -6.03 3.88 -0.75
N GLU A 108 -7.12 4.62 -0.80
CA GLU A 108 -7.35 5.60 -1.88
C GLU A 108 -6.23 6.65 -1.92
N ARG A 109 -5.85 7.16 -0.77
CA ARG A 109 -4.80 8.18 -0.67
C ARG A 109 -3.43 7.64 -1.01
N ILE A 110 -3.09 6.43 -0.54
CA ILE A 110 -1.80 5.80 -0.86
C ILE A 110 -1.62 5.75 -2.37
N LYS A 111 -2.63 5.29 -3.08
CA LYS A 111 -2.58 5.16 -4.53
C LYS A 111 -2.47 6.48 -5.27
N LYS A 112 -2.95 7.58 -4.67
CA LYS A 112 -2.93 8.91 -5.28
C LYS A 112 -1.67 9.70 -5.03
N ILE A 113 -1.12 9.65 -3.81
CA ILE A 113 -0.07 10.60 -3.42
C ILE A 113 1.26 9.97 -3.02
N VAL A 114 1.28 8.69 -2.68
CA VAL A 114 2.53 8.06 -2.26
C VAL A 114 3.35 7.70 -3.51
N PRO A 115 4.60 8.17 -3.62
CA PRO A 115 5.42 7.93 -4.81
C PRO A 115 5.97 6.50 -4.84
N ILE A 116 5.09 5.57 -5.17
CA ILE A 116 5.37 4.15 -5.36
C ILE A 116 4.90 3.78 -6.75
N TRP A 117 5.71 3.06 -7.49
CA TRP A 117 5.29 2.51 -8.78
C TRP A 117 5.69 1.06 -8.86
N LYS A 118 5.03 0.31 -9.76
CA LYS A 118 5.28 -1.11 -9.92
C LYS A 118 5.72 -1.45 -11.33
N LYS A 119 6.55 -2.46 -11.42
CA LYS A 119 6.99 -3.07 -12.66
C LYS A 119 6.52 -4.52 -12.64
N GLU A 120 5.63 -4.88 -13.56
CA GLU A 120 5.14 -6.25 -13.70
C GLU A 120 5.87 -6.97 -14.81
N PHE A 121 6.23 -8.22 -14.55
CA PHE A 121 6.86 -9.09 -15.54
C PHE A 121 5.89 -10.19 -15.91
N TRP A 122 5.50 -10.24 -17.20
CA TRP A 122 4.46 -11.13 -17.70
C TRP A 122 5.03 -12.40 -18.34
N GLU A 123 4.20 -13.44 -18.40
CA GLU A 123 4.56 -14.75 -18.96
C GLU A 123 5.00 -14.68 -20.43
N ASP A 124 4.44 -13.77 -21.21
CA ASP A 124 4.78 -13.60 -22.64
C ASP A 124 6.12 -12.90 -22.88
N GLY A 125 6.85 -12.56 -21.83
CA GLY A 125 8.14 -11.88 -21.92
C GLY A 125 8.04 -10.36 -21.91
N ASP A 126 6.85 -9.79 -22.02
CA ASP A 126 6.64 -8.36 -21.89
C ASP A 126 6.66 -7.92 -20.42
N SER A 127 6.81 -6.63 -20.22
CA SER A 127 6.75 -6.03 -18.90
C SER A 127 5.94 -4.73 -18.95
N TRP A 128 5.42 -4.32 -17.81
CA TRP A 128 4.69 -3.08 -17.66
C TRP A 128 5.25 -2.32 -16.46
N ILE A 129 5.40 -1.01 -16.62
CA ILE A 129 5.84 -0.11 -15.55
C ILE A 129 4.82 1.02 -15.45
N GLY A 130 4.31 1.27 -14.27
CA GLY A 130 3.35 2.34 -14.09
C GLY A 130 3.03 2.62 -12.63
N ASP A 131 2.11 3.57 -12.45
CA ASP A 131 1.62 3.95 -11.14
C ASP A 131 0.73 2.86 -10.51
N GLN A 132 0.42 3.02 -9.24
CA GLN A 132 -0.42 2.05 -8.53
C GLN A 132 -1.88 2.04 -8.98
N LEU A 133 -2.32 3.08 -9.67
CA LEU A 133 -3.67 3.15 -10.25
C LEU A 133 -3.78 2.41 -11.58
N GLU A 134 -2.64 1.96 -12.12
CA GLU A 134 -2.57 1.27 -13.40
C GLU A 134 -3.09 2.12 -14.58
N LYS A 135 -3.07 3.45 -14.42
CA LYS A 135 -3.57 4.40 -15.40
C LYS A 135 -2.46 5.05 -16.22
N THR A 136 -1.28 5.21 -15.62
CA THR A 136 -0.16 5.92 -16.24
C THR A 136 1.04 4.99 -16.37
N PRO A 137 1.32 4.48 -17.57
CA PRO A 137 2.54 3.70 -17.78
C PRO A 137 3.76 4.62 -17.85
N TYR A 138 4.91 4.08 -17.48
CA TYR A 138 6.20 4.77 -17.59
C TYR A 138 7.11 4.00 -18.54
N PRO A 139 6.88 4.09 -19.87
CA PRO A 139 7.63 3.29 -20.84
C PRO A 139 9.13 3.59 -20.87
N ALA A 140 9.55 4.77 -20.40
CA ALA A 140 10.95 5.15 -20.31
C ALA A 140 11.62 4.71 -18.98
N GLY A 141 10.88 4.05 -18.07
CA GLY A 141 11.38 3.57 -16.78
C GLY A 141 10.91 4.41 -15.60
N GLU A 142 11.80 4.65 -14.64
CA GLU A 142 11.46 5.34 -13.40
C GLU A 142 10.98 6.78 -13.63
N PRO A 143 9.90 7.22 -12.93
CA PRO A 143 9.32 8.55 -13.14
C PRO A 143 10.30 9.71 -12.98
N GLY A 144 11.26 9.60 -12.08
CA GLY A 144 12.23 10.66 -11.81
C GLY A 144 13.26 10.88 -12.90
N LYS A 145 13.36 10.00 -13.88
CA LYS A 145 14.35 10.07 -14.96
C LYS A 145 13.87 10.88 -16.17
N GLU A 146 12.60 11.21 -16.20
CA GLU A 146 11.99 11.97 -17.29
C GLU A 146 11.96 13.47 -17.03
N LEU A 147 12.40 13.90 -15.86
CA LEU A 147 12.36 15.28 -15.42
C LEU A 147 13.67 16.02 -15.76
#